data_d537d8ca3470106e85b06cc883388731
#
_entry.id   d537d8ca3470106e85b06cc883388731
#
_cell.length_a   1.000
_cell.length_b   1.000
_cell.length_c   1.000
_cell.angle_alpha   90.00
_cell.angle_beta   90.00
_cell.angle_gamma   90.00
#
_symmetry.space_group_name_H-M   'P 1'
#
loop_
_entity.id
_entity.type
_entity.pdbx_description
1 polymer ?
#
loop_
_entity_poly.entity_id
_entity_poly.type
_entity_poly.pdbx_seq_one_letter_code
_entity_poly.pdbx_strand_id
1 'polypeptide(L)'
;MGHLVIRILHLVVLVMPMTATLVVGICATAAAQQVVSKLDPVGFEVKVDVVWQRDKEDWCWIHPRAAVIPNADEPSNPKVLMTLGREVMGESDFFSGTYVMQTADHGKLWAGPDLFPQLDWWKESDEALGGVIDVTPGWHPQTGKVLAMGIRVRYDLNRENPDRFSQLQDKRPRLAAYAVYDPKSDHWKKPRGSSYGAASRWLAGCRAWRGWQILELPEEEKYFRNAVGSTQWVVKPDGDLLVPVAHSKPGGLWSVTVMQFKFDGEEMRYAGHGNELRVPAPRGLIEPSLIEFQGRYYLTLRNPVTGYVTSSDDGLHFGPIKPWKFDDGAELGNSKTQQHWLAHARGLFLVYTRRGANNDHVVRHRAPLFIAQVDPAQLCVARRTERILIPNHGAPMGNFGATQITENESWVTVSELMWPTYLAKARKQGAAGRTFVARVMWAEPNR
;
A
#
# COMPACT_ATOMS: atom_id res chain seq x y z
N MET A 1 -50.42 23.35 -71.84
CA MET A 1 -50.92 24.73 -71.87
C MET A 1 -51.30 25.10 -70.44
N GLY A 2 -50.61 26.03 -69.84
CA GLY A 2 -50.91 26.45 -68.46
C GLY A 2 -49.85 27.48 -68.03
N HIS A 3 -50.26 28.75 -68.15
CA HIS A 3 -49.36 29.88 -67.85
C HIS A 3 -49.05 30.04 -66.37
N LEU A 4 -47.76 30.19 -66.07
CA LEU A 4 -47.27 30.56 -64.75
C LEU A 4 -47.16 32.10 -64.65
N VAL A 5 -47.92 32.69 -63.73
CA VAL A 5 -47.85 34.12 -63.43
C VAL A 5 -46.94 34.34 -62.28
N ILE A 6 -45.80 35.02 -62.49
CA ILE A 6 -44.85 35.45 -61.48
C ILE A 6 -45.30 36.81 -60.93
N ARG A 7 -45.62 36.86 -59.61
CA ARG A 7 -45.80 38.13 -58.89
C ARG A 7 -44.49 38.51 -58.20
N ILE A 8 -43.96 39.68 -58.59
CA ILE A 8 -42.79 40.30 -57.99
C ILE A 8 -43.28 41.06 -56.74
N LEU A 9 -42.79 40.68 -55.56
CA LEU A 9 -43.01 41.40 -54.32
C LEU A 9 -41.78 42.28 -54.06
N HIS A 10 -42.04 43.64 -54.00
CA HIS A 10 -41.00 44.60 -53.63
C HIS A 10 -40.86 44.59 -52.11
N LEU A 11 -39.63 44.24 -51.63
CA LEU A 11 -39.26 44.32 -50.24
C LEU A 11 -38.54 45.63 -49.98
N VAL A 12 -39.18 46.51 -49.21
CA VAL A 12 -38.57 47.75 -48.73
C VAL A 12 -37.72 47.41 -47.51
N VAL A 13 -36.39 47.55 -47.64
CA VAL A 13 -35.46 47.32 -46.50
C VAL A 13 -35.29 48.67 -45.80
N LEU A 14 -35.80 48.77 -44.60
CA LEU A 14 -35.55 49.89 -43.69
C LEU A 14 -34.19 49.62 -42.98
N VAL A 15 -33.17 50.43 -43.27
CA VAL A 15 -31.87 50.39 -42.59
C VAL A 15 -31.96 51.26 -41.35
N MET A 16 -31.99 50.68 -40.17
CA MET A 16 -31.73 51.38 -38.89
C MET A 16 -30.24 51.34 -38.55
N PRO A 17 -29.64 52.44 -38.08
CA PRO A 17 -28.24 52.44 -37.63
C PRO A 17 -28.16 51.71 -36.26
N MET A 18 -27.43 50.60 -36.22
CA MET A 18 -27.08 49.88 -34.98
C MET A 18 -25.85 50.55 -34.38
N THR A 19 -26.00 51.32 -33.31
CA THR A 19 -24.90 51.74 -32.45
C THR A 19 -24.41 50.56 -31.67
N ALA A 20 -23.26 50.02 -32.03
CA ALA A 20 -22.57 48.95 -31.29
C ALA A 20 -21.91 49.55 -30.05
N THR A 21 -22.50 49.35 -28.91
CA THR A 21 -21.84 49.57 -27.61
C THR A 21 -20.87 48.43 -27.34
N LEU A 22 -19.56 48.71 -27.47
CA LEU A 22 -18.50 47.76 -27.17
C LEU A 22 -18.42 47.58 -25.63
N VAL A 23 -19.04 46.55 -25.07
CA VAL A 23 -18.83 46.15 -23.67
C VAL A 23 -17.53 45.35 -23.61
N VAL A 24 -16.42 46.02 -23.25
CA VAL A 24 -15.18 45.34 -22.92
C VAL A 24 -15.39 44.64 -21.60
N GLY A 25 -15.79 43.36 -21.64
CA GLY A 25 -15.78 42.46 -20.50
C GLY A 25 -14.33 42.19 -20.06
N ILE A 26 -13.86 42.89 -19.02
CA ILE A 26 -12.64 42.53 -18.35
C ILE A 26 -12.90 41.19 -17.65
N CYS A 27 -12.58 40.04 -18.31
CA CYS A 27 -12.42 38.77 -17.66
C CYS A 27 -11.21 38.90 -16.73
N ALA A 28 -11.44 39.30 -15.49
CA ALA A 28 -10.46 39.11 -14.43
C ALA A 28 -10.35 37.61 -14.21
N THR A 29 -9.39 36.95 -14.86
CA THR A 29 -8.92 35.64 -14.45
C THR A 29 -8.31 35.85 -13.06
N ALA A 30 -9.08 35.55 -12.03
CA ALA A 30 -8.54 35.38 -10.70
C ALA A 30 -7.54 34.22 -10.81
N ALA A 31 -6.28 34.55 -10.99
CA ALA A 31 -5.19 33.61 -10.73
C ALA A 31 -5.37 33.21 -9.27
N ALA A 32 -5.86 31.98 -9.04
CA ALA A 32 -5.86 31.42 -7.70
C ALA A 32 -4.42 31.49 -7.22
N GLN A 33 -4.15 32.39 -6.28
CA GLN A 33 -2.86 32.46 -5.61
C GLN A 33 -2.59 31.10 -5.03
N GLN A 34 -1.66 30.35 -5.60
CA GLN A 34 -1.21 29.07 -5.08
C GLN A 34 -0.65 29.32 -3.69
N VAL A 35 -1.37 28.87 -2.68
CA VAL A 35 -0.90 28.93 -1.29
C VAL A 35 0.10 27.82 -1.14
N VAL A 36 1.37 28.11 -1.38
CA VAL A 36 2.48 27.19 -1.08
C VAL A 36 2.40 26.84 0.40
N SER A 37 2.41 25.56 0.70
CA SER A 37 2.34 25.07 2.09
C SER A 37 3.43 25.72 2.96
N LYS A 38 3.00 26.29 4.10
CA LYS A 38 3.89 26.90 5.09
C LYS A 38 4.42 25.89 6.12
N LEU A 39 4.36 24.59 5.83
CA LEU A 39 4.83 23.56 6.75
C LEU A 39 6.27 23.83 7.18
N ASP A 40 6.53 23.63 8.45
CA ASP A 40 7.90 23.57 8.97
C ASP A 40 8.50 22.21 8.63
N PRO A 41 9.60 22.15 7.86
CA PRO A 41 10.17 20.87 7.46
C PRO A 41 10.71 20.10 8.65
N VAL A 42 10.29 18.83 8.78
CA VAL A 42 10.87 17.90 9.74
C VAL A 42 12.14 17.30 9.18
N GLY A 43 13.25 17.49 9.88
CA GLY A 43 14.57 17.00 9.47
C GLY A 43 14.70 15.49 9.64
N PHE A 44 15.32 14.83 8.68
CA PHE A 44 15.72 13.42 8.76
C PHE A 44 16.90 13.12 7.82
N GLU A 45 17.60 12.04 8.12
CA GLU A 45 18.60 11.42 7.23
C GLU A 45 18.05 10.08 6.72
N VAL A 46 18.54 9.64 5.55
CA VAL A 46 18.18 8.35 4.96
C VAL A 46 19.43 7.48 4.89
N LYS A 47 19.35 6.29 5.51
CA LYS A 47 20.33 5.23 5.36
C LYS A 47 19.66 4.02 4.71
N VAL A 48 20.29 3.45 3.67
CA VAL A 48 19.73 2.30 2.95
C VAL A 48 20.58 1.07 3.23
N ASP A 49 19.98 0.04 3.80
CA ASP A 49 20.61 -1.26 4.01
C ASP A 49 20.04 -2.27 3.01
N VAL A 50 20.90 -3.14 2.48
CA VAL A 50 20.50 -4.33 1.71
C VAL A 50 20.43 -5.50 2.67
N VAL A 51 19.21 -5.97 2.98
CA VAL A 51 19.01 -7.04 3.96
C VAL A 51 18.96 -8.43 3.33
N TRP A 52 18.73 -8.46 2.02
CA TRP A 52 18.74 -9.67 1.22
C TRP A 52 19.04 -9.33 -0.24
N GLN A 53 19.73 -10.25 -0.92
CA GLN A 53 19.99 -10.11 -2.35
C GLN A 53 19.86 -11.47 -3.04
N ARG A 54 19.14 -11.51 -4.18
CA ARG A 54 19.01 -12.69 -5.01
C ARG A 54 18.82 -12.29 -6.47
N ASP A 55 19.86 -12.48 -7.25
CA ASP A 55 19.84 -12.24 -8.70
C ASP A 55 19.78 -13.56 -9.48
N LYS A 56 18.59 -14.19 -9.52
CA LYS A 56 18.29 -15.40 -10.29
C LYS A 56 17.00 -15.21 -11.07
N GLU A 57 16.69 -16.16 -11.98
CA GLU A 57 15.61 -16.03 -12.95
C GLU A 57 14.36 -16.85 -12.65
N ASP A 58 14.32 -17.56 -11.52
CA ASP A 58 13.22 -18.43 -11.15
C ASP A 58 12.17 -17.71 -10.26
N TRP A 59 12.61 -16.87 -9.31
CA TRP A 59 11.76 -16.07 -8.45
C TRP A 59 12.52 -14.90 -7.83
N CYS A 60 11.79 -13.87 -7.38
CA CYS A 60 12.35 -12.76 -6.60
C CYS A 60 11.56 -12.52 -5.31
N TRP A 61 12.19 -11.86 -4.32
CA TRP A 61 11.49 -11.42 -3.12
C TRP A 61 10.55 -10.27 -3.43
N ILE A 62 9.38 -10.28 -2.78
CA ILE A 62 8.36 -9.25 -2.93
C ILE A 62 7.65 -8.99 -1.59
N HIS A 63 7.02 -7.82 -1.46
CA HIS A 63 6.18 -7.42 -0.33
C HIS A 63 6.85 -7.49 1.04
N PRO A 64 8.12 -7.04 1.21
CA PRO A 64 8.70 -6.97 2.54
C PRO A 64 7.96 -5.90 3.36
N ARG A 65 7.32 -6.30 4.48
CA ARG A 65 6.63 -5.39 5.39
C ARG A 65 6.90 -5.77 6.82
N ALA A 66 7.15 -4.77 7.66
CA ALA A 66 7.62 -4.95 9.02
C ALA A 66 6.55 -4.61 10.07
N ALA A 67 6.61 -5.32 11.19
CA ALA A 67 5.94 -4.97 12.44
C ALA A 67 6.97 -4.90 13.56
N VAL A 68 6.75 -3.99 14.48
CA VAL A 68 7.58 -3.81 15.68
C VAL A 68 6.93 -4.56 16.84
N ILE A 69 7.71 -5.38 17.52
CA ILE A 69 7.35 -6.03 18.77
C ILE A 69 8.12 -5.32 19.87
N PRO A 70 7.45 -4.54 20.74
CA PRO A 70 8.13 -3.78 21.79
C PRO A 70 8.95 -4.68 22.71
N ASN A 71 10.13 -4.20 23.08
CA ASN A 71 10.96 -4.81 24.09
C ASN A 71 10.83 -3.98 25.40
N ALA A 72 10.14 -4.53 26.38
CA ALA A 72 9.89 -3.80 27.63
C ALA A 72 11.18 -3.52 28.43
N ASP A 73 12.18 -4.41 28.32
CA ASP A 73 13.46 -4.27 29.02
C ASP A 73 14.39 -3.25 28.34
N GLU A 74 14.24 -3.08 27.01
CA GLU A 74 15.08 -2.17 26.20
C GLU A 74 14.23 -1.53 25.10
N PRO A 75 13.42 -0.48 25.40
CA PRO A 75 12.52 0.15 24.43
C PRO A 75 13.20 0.71 23.18
N SER A 76 14.46 1.10 23.28
CA SER A 76 15.28 1.54 22.15
C SER A 76 15.69 0.42 21.19
N ASN A 77 15.54 -0.84 21.59
CA ASN A 77 15.94 -2.01 20.79
C ASN A 77 14.78 -3.02 20.68
N PRO A 78 13.71 -2.69 19.97
CA PRO A 78 12.60 -3.58 19.76
C PRO A 78 12.99 -4.74 18.83
N LYS A 79 12.25 -5.85 18.93
CA LYS A 79 12.28 -6.91 17.93
C LYS A 79 11.45 -6.48 16.72
N VAL A 80 11.97 -6.68 15.51
CA VAL A 80 11.23 -6.43 14.27
C VAL A 80 10.96 -7.76 13.56
N LEU A 81 9.70 -7.99 13.22
CA LEU A 81 9.24 -9.09 12.39
C LEU A 81 8.90 -8.54 11.01
N MET A 82 9.43 -9.16 9.94
CA MET A 82 9.15 -8.79 8.56
C MET A 82 8.55 -9.97 7.81
N THR A 83 7.39 -9.76 7.18
CA THR A 83 6.79 -10.70 6.24
C THR A 83 7.22 -10.37 4.82
N LEU A 84 7.38 -11.38 3.97
CA LEU A 84 7.68 -11.24 2.55
C LEU A 84 7.20 -12.50 1.80
N GLY A 85 7.07 -12.41 0.48
CA GLY A 85 6.71 -13.52 -0.40
C GLY A 85 7.77 -13.74 -1.48
N ARG A 86 7.67 -14.86 -2.20
CA ARG A 86 8.35 -15.05 -3.46
C ARG A 86 7.37 -14.80 -4.60
N GLU A 87 7.75 -13.99 -5.57
CA GLU A 87 7.06 -13.93 -6.85
C GLU A 87 7.77 -14.85 -7.84
N VAL A 88 7.05 -15.82 -8.38
CA VAL A 88 7.59 -16.73 -9.40
C VAL A 88 7.70 -15.97 -10.71
N MET A 89 8.91 -15.93 -11.26
CA MET A 89 9.16 -15.15 -12.48
C MET A 89 8.54 -15.83 -13.71
N GLY A 90 7.80 -15.05 -14.47
CA GLY A 90 7.07 -15.49 -15.66
C GLY A 90 5.57 -15.27 -15.61
N GLU A 91 5.00 -15.23 -14.42
CA GLU A 91 3.57 -14.97 -14.20
C GLU A 91 3.37 -13.77 -13.27
N SER A 92 2.56 -12.79 -13.67
CA SER A 92 2.19 -11.67 -12.80
C SER A 92 1.27 -12.14 -11.69
N ASP A 93 1.50 -11.65 -10.47
CA ASP A 93 0.70 -11.95 -9.28
C ASP A 93 0.69 -13.44 -8.89
N PHE A 94 1.76 -14.18 -9.20
CA PHE A 94 1.95 -15.55 -8.74
C PHE A 94 2.94 -15.59 -7.56
N PHE A 95 2.42 -15.79 -6.36
CA PHE A 95 3.19 -15.66 -5.12
C PHE A 95 3.22 -16.96 -4.34
N SER A 96 4.32 -17.20 -3.62
CA SER A 96 4.45 -18.29 -2.64
C SER A 96 3.58 -18.05 -1.41
N GLY A 97 3.63 -18.96 -0.44
CA GLY A 97 3.25 -18.69 0.94
C GLY A 97 4.09 -17.56 1.55
N THR A 98 3.69 -17.12 2.73
CA THR A 98 4.30 -15.98 3.43
C THR A 98 5.52 -16.43 4.24
N TYR A 99 6.68 -15.89 3.88
CA TYR A 99 7.92 -16.04 4.63
C TYR A 99 8.03 -15.01 5.73
N VAL A 100 8.81 -15.33 6.77
CA VAL A 100 9.04 -14.46 7.92
C VAL A 100 10.52 -14.31 8.19
N MET A 101 10.97 -13.07 8.41
CA MET A 101 12.29 -12.72 8.91
C MET A 101 12.17 -11.98 10.24
N GLN A 102 13.19 -12.05 11.09
CA GLN A 102 13.20 -11.34 12.36
C GLN A 102 14.59 -10.79 12.66
N THR A 103 14.61 -9.64 13.33
CA THR A 103 15.82 -9.04 13.89
C THR A 103 15.57 -8.53 15.31
N ALA A 104 16.58 -8.54 16.17
CA ALA A 104 16.54 -8.01 17.52
C ALA A 104 17.75 -7.09 17.81
N ASP A 105 18.38 -6.58 16.76
CA ASP A 105 19.59 -5.74 16.85
C ASP A 105 19.57 -4.62 15.79
N HIS A 106 18.39 -4.05 15.56
CA HIS A 106 18.16 -3.00 14.56
C HIS A 106 18.53 -3.42 13.13
N GLY A 107 18.30 -4.68 12.75
CA GLY A 107 18.54 -5.16 11.40
C GLY A 107 20.01 -5.38 11.05
N LYS A 108 20.91 -5.43 12.02
CA LYS A 108 22.32 -5.82 11.79
C LYS A 108 22.43 -7.28 11.41
N LEU A 109 21.63 -8.13 12.08
CA LEU A 109 21.50 -9.55 11.78
C LEU A 109 20.03 -9.90 11.61
N TRP A 110 19.74 -10.69 10.58
CA TRP A 110 18.40 -11.21 10.30
C TRP A 110 18.38 -12.72 10.44
N ALA A 111 17.36 -13.21 11.13
CA ALA A 111 17.01 -14.61 11.19
C ALA A 111 15.90 -14.89 10.17
N GLY A 112 15.99 -15.96 9.41
CA GLY A 112 15.09 -16.29 8.28
C GLY A 112 15.73 -15.96 6.93
N PRO A 113 14.93 -15.81 5.84
CA PRO A 113 13.46 -15.97 5.82
C PRO A 113 13.04 -17.44 5.99
N ASP A 114 12.10 -17.69 6.89
CA ASP A 114 11.51 -19.02 7.15
C ASP A 114 10.07 -19.08 6.62
N LEU A 115 9.68 -20.21 6.02
CA LEU A 115 8.30 -20.52 5.66
C LEU A 115 7.74 -21.50 6.68
N PHE A 116 6.71 -21.08 7.41
CA PHE A 116 6.03 -21.94 8.37
C PHE A 116 4.81 -22.59 7.73
N PRO A 117 4.49 -23.87 8.07
CA PRO A 117 3.36 -24.58 7.50
C PRO A 117 2.02 -23.84 7.63
N GLN A 118 1.86 -23.06 8.70
CA GLN A 118 0.65 -22.27 8.97
C GLN A 118 0.50 -21.07 8.01
N LEU A 119 1.59 -20.63 7.38
CA LEU A 119 1.65 -19.48 6.48
C LEU A 119 1.89 -19.87 5.02
N ASP A 120 2.04 -21.17 4.76
CA ASP A 120 2.24 -21.71 3.42
C ASP A 120 0.90 -21.87 2.67
N TRP A 121 0.98 -22.26 1.43
CA TRP A 121 -0.16 -22.70 0.65
C TRP A 121 -0.81 -23.93 1.28
N TRP A 122 -2.11 -24.05 1.11
CA TRP A 122 -2.85 -25.24 1.48
C TRP A 122 -3.60 -25.80 0.27
N LYS A 123 -3.76 -27.12 0.26
CA LYS A 123 -4.53 -27.80 -0.76
C LYS A 123 -6.02 -27.60 -0.47
N GLU A 124 -6.75 -26.95 -1.38
CA GLU A 124 -8.21 -26.81 -1.30
C GLU A 124 -8.93 -27.97 -2.00
N SER A 125 -8.34 -28.48 -3.09
CA SER A 125 -8.81 -29.63 -3.86
C SER A 125 -7.65 -30.21 -4.67
N ASP A 126 -7.89 -31.28 -5.43
CA ASP A 126 -6.88 -31.83 -6.36
C ASP A 126 -6.52 -30.86 -7.50
N GLU A 127 -7.30 -29.80 -7.69
CA GLU A 127 -7.16 -28.84 -8.77
C GLU A 127 -6.83 -27.42 -8.28
N ALA A 128 -6.76 -27.19 -6.95
CA ALA A 128 -6.62 -25.85 -6.43
C ALA A 128 -5.79 -25.75 -5.15
N LEU A 129 -4.96 -24.70 -5.10
CA LEU A 129 -4.24 -24.26 -3.92
C LEU A 129 -4.82 -22.93 -3.42
N GLY A 130 -4.99 -22.81 -2.11
CA GLY A 130 -5.20 -21.55 -1.43
C GLY A 130 -3.89 -20.97 -0.94
N GLY A 131 -3.80 -19.64 -0.86
CA GLY A 131 -2.66 -18.94 -0.28
C GLY A 131 -3.04 -17.52 0.11
N VAL A 132 -2.21 -16.86 0.90
CA VAL A 132 -2.40 -15.45 1.28
C VAL A 132 -1.22 -14.64 0.81
N ILE A 133 -1.52 -13.52 0.14
CA ILE A 133 -0.56 -12.61 -0.48
C ILE A 133 -0.71 -11.19 0.08
N ASP A 134 0.22 -10.30 -0.28
CA ASP A 134 0.19 -8.87 0.06
C ASP A 134 0.14 -8.60 1.58
N VAL A 135 0.75 -9.48 2.36
CA VAL A 135 0.64 -9.47 3.81
C VAL A 135 1.27 -8.23 4.44
N THR A 136 0.54 -7.61 5.35
CA THR A 136 1.02 -6.49 6.18
C THR A 136 0.88 -6.87 7.66
N PRO A 137 1.99 -7.06 8.38
CA PRO A 137 1.98 -7.32 9.81
C PRO A 137 1.84 -6.01 10.60
N GLY A 138 1.26 -6.10 11.80
CA GLY A 138 1.16 -4.99 12.73
C GLY A 138 1.01 -5.47 14.17
N TRP A 139 1.52 -4.69 15.12
CA TRP A 139 1.45 -4.98 16.55
C TRP A 139 0.10 -4.57 17.13
N HIS A 140 -0.47 -5.43 17.97
CA HIS A 140 -1.65 -5.14 18.76
C HIS A 140 -1.29 -5.05 20.25
N PRO A 141 -1.16 -3.83 20.81
CA PRO A 141 -0.57 -3.63 22.13
C PRO A 141 -1.38 -4.25 23.26
N GLN A 142 -2.72 -4.24 23.20
CA GLN A 142 -3.59 -4.75 24.27
C GLN A 142 -3.50 -6.26 24.43
N THR A 143 -3.29 -7.01 23.35
CA THR A 143 -3.15 -8.47 23.41
C THR A 143 -1.70 -8.95 23.41
N GLY A 144 -0.77 -8.08 23.03
CA GLY A 144 0.65 -8.45 22.89
C GLY A 144 0.90 -9.43 21.75
N LYS A 145 0.12 -9.32 20.66
CA LYS A 145 0.22 -10.18 19.46
C LYS A 145 0.57 -9.35 18.22
N VAL A 146 1.09 -10.02 17.19
CA VAL A 146 1.18 -9.46 15.84
C VAL A 146 0.05 -10.03 15.01
N LEU A 147 -0.73 -9.15 14.38
CA LEU A 147 -1.69 -9.50 13.34
C LEU A 147 -1.00 -9.34 11.99
N ALA A 148 -1.08 -10.34 11.14
CA ALA A 148 -0.63 -10.29 9.75
C ALA A 148 -1.86 -10.37 8.85
N MET A 149 -2.19 -9.28 8.15
CA MET A 149 -3.38 -9.18 7.30
C MET A 149 -2.99 -9.24 5.82
N GLY A 150 -3.76 -9.98 5.02
CA GLY A 150 -3.48 -10.16 3.61
C GLY A 150 -4.72 -10.49 2.79
N ILE A 151 -4.50 -10.96 1.57
CA ILE A 151 -5.54 -11.35 0.63
C ILE A 151 -5.44 -12.84 0.37
N ARG A 152 -6.48 -13.60 0.74
CA ARG A 152 -6.63 -14.97 0.31
C ARG A 152 -6.89 -14.99 -1.18
N VAL A 153 -6.05 -15.72 -1.89
CA VAL A 153 -6.16 -16.00 -3.31
C VAL A 153 -6.27 -17.50 -3.54
N ARG A 154 -6.73 -17.86 -4.72
CA ARG A 154 -6.78 -19.25 -5.15
C ARG A 154 -6.05 -19.39 -6.47
N TYR A 155 -5.21 -20.41 -6.55
CA TYR A 155 -4.52 -20.80 -7.76
C TYR A 155 -5.08 -22.14 -8.25
N ASP A 156 -5.46 -22.21 -9.51
CA ASP A 156 -5.80 -23.48 -10.13
C ASP A 156 -4.53 -24.18 -10.58
N LEU A 157 -4.42 -25.44 -10.21
CA LEU A 157 -3.40 -26.36 -10.72
C LEU A 157 -3.74 -26.67 -12.17
N ASN A 158 -2.89 -26.26 -13.10
CA ASN A 158 -3.03 -26.65 -14.49
C ASN A 158 -2.48 -28.06 -14.66
N ARG A 159 -3.36 -29.03 -14.96
CA ARG A 159 -2.98 -30.43 -15.15
C ARG A 159 -2.09 -30.66 -16.37
N GLU A 160 -2.19 -29.80 -17.40
CA GLU A 160 -1.36 -29.88 -18.60
C GLU A 160 0.04 -29.29 -18.37
N ASN A 161 0.17 -28.36 -17.44
CA ASN A 161 1.45 -27.80 -17.05
C ASN A 161 1.43 -27.52 -15.52
N PRO A 162 1.85 -28.51 -14.69
CA PRO A 162 1.82 -28.40 -13.24
C PRO A 162 2.70 -27.29 -12.68
N ASP A 163 3.62 -26.73 -13.46
CA ASP A 163 4.45 -25.58 -13.11
C ASP A 163 3.78 -24.24 -13.44
N ARG A 164 2.62 -24.27 -14.09
CA ARG A 164 1.82 -23.08 -14.39
C ARG A 164 0.56 -23.05 -13.55
N PHE A 165 0.51 -22.07 -12.70
CA PHE A 165 -0.66 -21.75 -11.91
C PHE A 165 -1.36 -20.53 -12.50
N SER A 166 -2.68 -20.55 -12.62
CA SER A 166 -3.45 -19.37 -13.02
C SER A 166 -4.25 -18.82 -11.85
N GLN A 167 -4.20 -17.51 -11.64
CA GLN A 167 -5.17 -16.86 -10.75
C GLN A 167 -6.54 -16.84 -11.43
N LEU A 168 -7.49 -17.61 -10.93
CA LEU A 168 -8.89 -17.47 -11.32
C LEU A 168 -9.53 -16.30 -10.57
N GLN A 169 -9.29 -15.09 -11.08
CA GLN A 169 -9.81 -13.87 -10.45
C GLN A 169 -11.33 -13.71 -10.57
N ASP A 170 -11.93 -14.24 -11.64
CA ASP A 170 -13.32 -13.93 -11.98
C ASP A 170 -14.36 -14.91 -11.43
N LYS A 171 -13.96 -16.13 -11.13
CA LYS A 171 -14.85 -17.17 -10.62
C LYS A 171 -14.79 -17.40 -9.11
N ARG A 172 -13.78 -16.84 -8.44
CA ARG A 172 -13.55 -17.08 -7.01
C ARG A 172 -13.14 -15.79 -6.32
N PRO A 173 -13.86 -15.39 -5.27
CA PRO A 173 -13.62 -14.11 -4.62
C PRO A 173 -12.24 -14.09 -3.96
N ARG A 174 -11.54 -12.97 -4.12
CA ARG A 174 -10.46 -12.59 -3.21
C ARG A 174 -11.11 -12.25 -1.88
N LEU A 175 -10.56 -12.76 -0.79
CA LEU A 175 -11.08 -12.54 0.56
C LEU A 175 -10.00 -11.98 1.46
N ALA A 176 -10.37 -11.06 2.33
CA ALA A 176 -9.52 -10.58 3.40
C ALA A 176 -9.21 -11.74 4.36
N ALA A 177 -7.95 -11.87 4.74
CA ALA A 177 -7.48 -12.91 5.63
C ALA A 177 -6.49 -12.36 6.64
N TYR A 178 -6.36 -13.02 7.79
CA TYR A 178 -5.37 -12.68 8.80
C TYR A 178 -4.78 -13.93 9.45
N ALA A 179 -3.58 -13.77 10.01
CA ALA A 179 -2.92 -14.73 10.87
C ALA A 179 -2.43 -14.05 12.14
N VAL A 180 -2.28 -14.80 13.22
CA VAL A 180 -1.86 -14.29 14.52
C VAL A 180 -0.51 -14.88 14.90
N TYR A 181 0.44 -14.04 15.28
CA TYR A 181 1.72 -14.46 15.85
C TYR A 181 1.77 -14.09 17.35
N ASP A 182 2.10 -15.09 18.17
CA ASP A 182 2.32 -14.94 19.60
C ASP A 182 3.83 -14.90 19.93
N PRO A 183 4.40 -13.73 20.21
CA PRO A 183 5.81 -13.64 20.59
C PRO A 183 6.16 -14.41 21.87
N LYS A 184 5.20 -14.62 22.77
CA LYS A 184 5.41 -15.38 24.02
C LYS A 184 5.57 -16.87 23.78
N SER A 185 4.98 -17.40 22.70
CA SER A 185 5.11 -18.80 22.29
C SER A 185 6.37 -19.05 21.45
N ASP A 186 7.04 -18.00 21.00
CA ASP A 186 8.30 -18.07 20.26
C ASP A 186 9.49 -18.21 21.23
N HIS A 187 9.52 -19.34 21.95
CA HIS A 187 10.53 -19.64 22.97
C HIS A 187 11.89 -20.05 22.39
N TRP A 188 12.33 -19.35 21.34
CA TRP A 188 13.66 -19.60 20.81
C TRP A 188 14.72 -18.94 21.69
N LYS A 189 15.24 -19.65 22.69
CA LYS A 189 16.49 -19.31 23.39
C LYS A 189 17.62 -20.07 22.72
N LYS A 190 18.52 -19.37 22.04
CA LYS A 190 19.76 -19.96 21.56
C LYS A 190 20.56 -20.42 22.79
N PRO A 191 20.78 -21.73 23.01
CA PRO A 191 21.72 -22.16 24.04
C PRO A 191 23.11 -21.63 23.69
N ARG A 192 23.80 -21.00 24.62
CA ARG A 192 25.19 -20.57 24.41
C ARG A 192 26.01 -21.76 23.91
N GLY A 193 26.57 -21.65 22.69
CA GLY A 193 27.47 -22.67 22.13
C GLY A 193 26.82 -23.78 21.29
N SER A 194 25.51 -23.72 20.97
CA SER A 194 24.88 -24.77 20.15
C SER A 194 24.79 -24.42 18.67
N SER A 195 25.03 -25.41 17.81
CA SER A 195 24.88 -25.36 16.35
C SER A 195 23.42 -25.54 15.84
N TYR A 196 22.46 -25.77 16.73
CA TYR A 196 21.07 -26.10 16.38
C TYR A 196 20.16 -24.92 16.08
N GLY A 197 20.71 -23.76 15.72
CA GLY A 197 19.98 -22.49 15.65
C GLY A 197 18.75 -22.48 14.72
N ALA A 198 18.88 -23.02 13.49
CA ALA A 198 17.82 -22.87 12.48
C ALA A 198 16.60 -23.78 12.73
N ALA A 199 16.82 -25.06 13.06
CA ALA A 199 15.72 -26.00 13.31
C ALA A 199 14.93 -25.63 14.57
N SER A 200 15.59 -25.23 15.66
CA SER A 200 14.93 -24.80 16.90
C SER A 200 14.09 -23.54 16.69
N ARG A 201 14.59 -22.59 15.90
CA ARG A 201 13.84 -21.38 15.52
C ARG A 201 12.61 -21.72 14.70
N TRP A 202 12.74 -22.61 13.71
CA TRP A 202 11.62 -23.03 12.88
C TRP A 202 10.52 -23.72 13.70
N LEU A 203 10.89 -24.63 14.61
CA LEU A 203 9.93 -25.27 15.53
C LEU A 203 9.24 -24.27 16.47
N ALA A 204 9.95 -23.26 16.96
CA ALA A 204 9.36 -22.20 17.78
C ALA A 204 8.37 -21.36 16.95
N GLY A 205 8.73 -20.97 15.75
CA GLY A 205 7.84 -20.28 14.82
C GLY A 205 6.58 -21.09 14.49
N CYS A 206 6.71 -22.40 14.27
CA CYS A 206 5.55 -23.27 14.06
C CYS A 206 4.56 -23.26 15.23
N ARG A 207 5.00 -23.03 16.45
CA ARG A 207 4.12 -22.89 17.63
C ARG A 207 3.58 -21.50 17.82
N ALA A 208 4.33 -20.50 17.39
CA ALA A 208 4.01 -19.09 17.58
C ALA A 208 2.95 -18.58 16.59
N TRP A 209 2.88 -19.16 15.39
CA TRP A 209 1.91 -18.77 14.38
C TRP A 209 0.63 -19.60 14.44
N ARG A 210 -0.52 -18.91 14.41
CA ARG A 210 -1.80 -19.50 14.02
C ARG A 210 -1.96 -19.40 12.52
N GLY A 211 -2.59 -20.39 11.91
CA GLY A 211 -2.87 -20.43 10.48
C GLY A 211 -3.80 -19.31 10.01
N TRP A 212 -3.89 -19.17 8.69
CA TRP A 212 -4.74 -18.16 8.07
C TRP A 212 -6.21 -18.36 8.39
N GLN A 213 -6.87 -17.28 8.76
CA GLN A 213 -8.30 -17.17 9.00
C GLN A 213 -8.90 -16.17 8.02
N ILE A 214 -10.11 -16.45 7.52
CA ILE A 214 -10.85 -15.51 6.69
C ILE A 214 -11.48 -14.46 7.60
N LEU A 215 -11.37 -13.20 7.19
CA LEU A 215 -12.03 -12.11 7.88
C LEU A 215 -13.51 -12.10 7.50
N GLU A 216 -14.37 -12.44 8.45
CA GLU A 216 -15.81 -12.47 8.22
C GLU A 216 -16.37 -11.05 8.13
N LEU A 217 -17.06 -10.75 7.03
CA LEU A 217 -17.69 -9.46 6.75
C LEU A 217 -19.19 -9.62 6.65
N PRO A 218 -19.97 -8.61 7.05
CA PRO A 218 -21.42 -8.60 6.84
C PRO A 218 -21.74 -8.47 5.34
N GLU A 219 -23.01 -8.70 4.94
CA GLU A 219 -23.49 -8.45 3.58
C GLU A 219 -22.66 -9.12 2.47
N GLU A 220 -22.64 -10.44 2.41
CA GLU A 220 -21.80 -11.25 1.50
C GLU A 220 -21.84 -10.76 0.04
N GLU A 221 -22.97 -10.37 -0.49
CA GLU A 221 -23.09 -9.86 -1.86
C GLU A 221 -22.33 -8.54 -2.06
N LYS A 222 -22.42 -7.61 -1.10
CA LYS A 222 -21.75 -6.30 -1.16
C LYS A 222 -20.23 -6.46 -1.08
N TYR A 223 -19.79 -7.36 -0.24
CA TYR A 223 -18.37 -7.64 0.02
C TYR A 223 -17.89 -8.93 -0.66
N PHE A 224 -18.51 -9.31 -1.77
CA PHE A 224 -18.21 -10.55 -2.52
C PHE A 224 -16.73 -10.72 -2.83
N ARG A 225 -16.05 -9.67 -3.27
CA ARG A 225 -14.61 -9.60 -3.31
C ARG A 225 -14.16 -8.58 -2.29
N ASN A 226 -13.24 -8.94 -1.42
CA ASN A 226 -12.70 -8.04 -0.42
C ASN A 226 -11.21 -8.29 -0.20
N ALA A 227 -10.47 -7.27 0.24
CA ALA A 227 -9.03 -7.30 0.35
C ALA A 227 -8.54 -6.32 1.41
N VAL A 228 -7.59 -6.77 2.22
CA VAL A 228 -6.84 -5.96 3.21
C VAL A 228 -5.32 -6.07 2.99
N GLY A 229 -4.92 -6.61 1.86
CA GLY A 229 -3.51 -6.69 1.50
C GLY A 229 -2.93 -5.36 1.04
N SER A 230 -1.64 -5.17 1.23
CA SER A 230 -0.92 -3.90 0.95
C SER A 230 -1.55 -2.69 1.66
N THR A 231 -2.13 -2.89 2.83
CA THR A 231 -2.93 -1.91 3.57
C THR A 231 -2.25 -1.56 4.89
N GLN A 232 -2.18 -0.27 5.24
CA GLN A 232 -1.93 0.14 6.62
C GLN A 232 -3.27 0.31 7.34
N TRP A 233 -3.31 -0.10 8.59
CA TRP A 233 -4.47 -0.08 9.48
C TRP A 233 -4.06 0.46 10.86
N VAL A 234 -5.01 0.84 11.68
CA VAL A 234 -4.79 1.52 12.97
C VAL A 234 -5.37 0.70 14.10
N VAL A 235 -4.63 0.58 15.20
CA VAL A 235 -5.15 0.11 16.50
C VAL A 235 -5.50 1.34 17.32
N LYS A 236 -6.76 1.43 17.73
CA LYS A 236 -7.25 2.49 18.60
C LYS A 236 -6.76 2.30 20.05
N PRO A 237 -6.76 3.34 20.88
CA PRO A 237 -6.36 3.22 22.30
C PRO A 237 -7.17 2.18 23.09
N ASP A 238 -8.42 1.93 22.71
CA ASP A 238 -9.29 0.90 23.32
C ASP A 238 -9.00 -0.53 22.84
N GLY A 239 -8.12 -0.69 21.84
CA GLY A 239 -7.77 -1.97 21.24
C GLY A 239 -8.60 -2.34 20.01
N ASP A 240 -9.62 -1.57 19.66
CA ASP A 240 -10.36 -1.79 18.44
C ASP A 240 -9.49 -1.46 17.21
N LEU A 241 -9.69 -2.19 16.14
CA LEU A 241 -8.95 -2.05 14.89
C LEU A 241 -9.78 -1.25 13.88
N LEU A 242 -9.19 -0.25 13.26
CA LEU A 242 -9.73 0.39 12.06
C LEU A 242 -8.97 -0.13 10.84
N VAL A 243 -9.65 -0.92 10.03
CA VAL A 243 -9.08 -1.60 8.86
C VAL A 243 -9.76 -1.11 7.58
N PRO A 244 -9.05 -0.42 6.69
CA PRO A 244 -9.61 -0.06 5.40
C PRO A 244 -9.66 -1.29 4.49
N VAL A 245 -10.87 -1.66 4.09
CA VAL A 245 -11.18 -2.82 3.25
C VAL A 245 -11.54 -2.37 1.85
N ALA A 246 -10.75 -2.80 0.86
CA ALA A 246 -11.16 -2.68 -0.53
C ALA A 246 -12.14 -3.79 -0.86
N HIS A 247 -13.27 -3.48 -1.52
CA HIS A 247 -14.32 -4.47 -1.81
C HIS A 247 -15.08 -4.17 -3.09
N SER A 248 -15.78 -5.15 -3.63
CA SER A 248 -16.68 -4.98 -4.76
C SER A 248 -17.72 -6.08 -4.82
N LYS A 249 -18.89 -5.73 -5.37
CA LYS A 249 -19.89 -6.69 -5.87
C LYS A 249 -19.35 -7.47 -7.08
N PRO A 250 -19.97 -8.60 -7.45
CA PRO A 250 -19.64 -9.27 -8.70
C PRO A 250 -19.69 -8.32 -9.90
N GLY A 251 -18.62 -8.27 -10.70
CA GLY A 251 -18.52 -7.39 -11.88
C GLY A 251 -18.40 -5.89 -11.60
N GLY A 252 -18.51 -5.45 -10.34
CA GLY A 252 -18.45 -4.04 -9.95
C GLY A 252 -17.05 -3.45 -9.89
N LEU A 253 -16.96 -2.12 -9.88
CA LEU A 253 -15.74 -1.40 -9.55
C LEU A 253 -15.42 -1.57 -8.05
N TRP A 254 -14.13 -1.53 -7.72
CA TRP A 254 -13.68 -1.58 -6.34
C TRP A 254 -14.00 -0.27 -5.59
N SER A 255 -14.47 -0.42 -4.38
CA SER A 255 -14.73 0.63 -3.39
C SER A 255 -13.89 0.38 -2.15
N VAL A 256 -13.79 1.36 -1.28
CA VAL A 256 -13.13 1.22 0.02
C VAL A 256 -14.08 1.64 1.13
N THR A 257 -14.13 0.85 2.19
CA THR A 257 -14.82 1.19 3.45
C THR A 257 -13.88 0.91 4.61
N VAL A 258 -13.76 1.84 5.54
CA VAL A 258 -13.03 1.55 6.79
C VAL A 258 -13.99 0.83 7.74
N MET A 259 -13.56 -0.32 8.21
CA MET A 259 -14.31 -1.20 9.11
C MET A 259 -13.66 -1.26 10.47
N GLN A 260 -14.47 -1.35 11.51
CA GLN A 260 -14.04 -1.53 12.89
C GLN A 260 -14.15 -3.01 13.25
N PHE A 261 -13.09 -3.53 13.89
CA PHE A 261 -13.04 -4.90 14.41
C PHE A 261 -12.59 -4.89 15.85
N LYS A 262 -13.12 -5.84 16.63
CA LYS A 262 -12.58 -6.21 17.93
C LYS A 262 -11.64 -7.40 17.78
N PHE A 263 -10.55 -7.38 18.55
CA PHE A 263 -9.59 -8.46 18.56
C PHE A 263 -9.28 -8.88 20.01
N ASP A 264 -9.54 -10.15 20.33
CA ASP A 264 -9.34 -10.70 21.69
C ASP A 264 -7.98 -11.39 21.89
N GLY A 265 -7.12 -11.36 20.87
CA GLY A 265 -5.83 -12.06 20.85
C GLY A 265 -5.86 -13.37 20.04
N GLU A 266 -7.02 -13.78 19.60
CA GLU A 266 -7.25 -15.00 18.84
C GLU A 266 -8.09 -14.77 17.58
N GLU A 267 -9.19 -14.04 17.71
CA GLU A 267 -10.16 -13.80 16.64
C GLU A 267 -10.45 -12.33 16.45
N MET A 268 -10.56 -11.93 15.16
CA MET A 268 -11.08 -10.63 14.77
C MET A 268 -12.59 -10.74 14.51
N ARG A 269 -13.37 -9.90 15.18
CA ARG A 269 -14.83 -9.84 15.03
C ARG A 269 -15.25 -8.47 14.52
N TYR A 270 -16.06 -8.46 13.45
CA TYR A 270 -16.64 -7.24 12.92
C TYR A 270 -17.47 -6.51 13.99
N ALA A 271 -17.30 -5.18 14.09
CA ALA A 271 -17.98 -4.34 15.06
C ALA A 271 -18.76 -3.18 14.42
N GLY A 272 -18.42 -2.81 13.19
CA GLY A 272 -19.10 -1.72 12.47
C GLY A 272 -18.28 -1.24 11.28
N HIS A 273 -18.82 -0.29 10.54
CA HIS A 273 -18.12 0.34 9.42
C HIS A 273 -18.60 1.77 9.17
N GLY A 274 -17.77 2.53 8.49
CA GLY A 274 -18.07 3.89 8.06
C GLY A 274 -18.73 3.98 6.67
N ASN A 275 -18.60 5.15 6.07
CA ASN A 275 -19.13 5.39 4.72
C ASN A 275 -18.27 4.72 3.64
N GLU A 276 -18.94 4.33 2.56
CA GLU A 276 -18.26 3.76 1.39
C GLU A 276 -17.67 4.87 0.51
N LEU A 277 -16.42 4.70 0.13
CA LEU A 277 -15.65 5.61 -0.73
C LEU A 277 -15.58 5.04 -2.14
N ARG A 278 -15.93 5.85 -3.15
CA ARG A 278 -15.99 5.47 -4.56
C ARG A 278 -15.45 6.56 -5.47
N VAL A 279 -14.90 6.16 -6.60
CA VAL A 279 -14.59 7.05 -7.73
C VAL A 279 -15.08 6.40 -9.03
N PRO A 280 -15.64 7.19 -9.97
CA PRO A 280 -16.08 6.69 -11.26
C PRO A 280 -14.90 6.56 -12.25
N ALA A 281 -13.83 5.92 -11.81
CA ALA A 281 -12.61 5.72 -12.57
C ALA A 281 -12.33 4.23 -12.79
N PRO A 282 -11.64 3.82 -13.86
CA PRO A 282 -11.32 2.43 -14.12
C PRO A 282 -10.75 1.71 -12.89
N ARG A 283 -11.18 0.48 -12.65
CA ARG A 283 -10.85 -0.36 -11.49
C ARG A 283 -11.41 0.14 -10.15
N GLY A 284 -11.79 1.41 -9.99
CA GLY A 284 -12.20 1.97 -8.70
C GLY A 284 -11.04 2.18 -7.72
N LEU A 285 -11.28 2.02 -6.41
CA LEU A 285 -10.30 2.25 -5.33
C LEU A 285 -9.78 0.95 -4.75
N ILE A 286 -8.47 0.83 -4.58
CA ILE A 286 -7.80 -0.36 -4.07
C ILE A 286 -6.61 0.02 -3.17
N GLU A 287 -6.05 -0.97 -2.46
CA GLU A 287 -4.85 -0.85 -1.64
C GLU A 287 -4.83 0.44 -0.80
N PRO A 288 -5.86 0.64 0.04
CA PRO A 288 -5.93 1.81 0.91
C PRO A 288 -4.88 1.75 2.02
N SER A 289 -4.46 2.92 2.53
CA SER A 289 -3.61 2.99 3.72
C SER A 289 -4.10 4.06 4.67
N LEU A 290 -4.34 3.68 5.91
CA LEU A 290 -4.88 4.50 6.98
C LEU A 290 -3.79 4.82 8.00
N ILE A 291 -3.79 6.06 8.49
CA ILE A 291 -2.99 6.49 9.64
C ILE A 291 -3.80 7.44 10.51
N GLU A 292 -3.52 7.42 11.80
CA GLU A 292 -3.91 8.49 12.73
C GLU A 292 -2.75 9.46 12.88
N PHE A 293 -3.04 10.75 12.84
CA PHE A 293 -2.07 11.82 13.07
C PHE A 293 -2.74 13.02 13.73
N GLN A 294 -2.28 13.38 14.93
CA GLN A 294 -2.77 14.51 15.72
C GLN A 294 -4.29 14.51 15.92
N GLY A 295 -4.86 13.35 16.26
CA GLY A 295 -6.28 13.16 16.55
C GLY A 295 -7.19 13.11 15.33
N ARG A 296 -6.64 13.07 14.11
CA ARG A 296 -7.37 12.88 12.85
C ARG A 296 -6.85 11.67 12.08
N TYR A 297 -7.70 11.12 11.24
CA TYR A 297 -7.38 9.99 10.40
C TYR A 297 -7.21 10.42 8.94
N TYR A 298 -6.18 9.89 8.29
CA TYR A 298 -5.85 10.18 6.90
C TYR A 298 -5.79 8.88 6.12
N LEU A 299 -6.48 8.85 4.98
CA LEU A 299 -6.58 7.68 4.14
C LEU A 299 -6.08 8.01 2.73
N THR A 300 -5.06 7.29 2.27
CA THR A 300 -4.64 7.30 0.87
C THR A 300 -5.19 6.09 0.13
N LEU A 301 -5.52 6.27 -1.13
CA LEU A 301 -6.27 5.32 -1.95
C LEU A 301 -5.62 5.21 -3.32
N ARG A 302 -5.28 3.99 -3.73
CA ARG A 302 -4.72 3.75 -5.06
C ARG A 302 -5.79 3.62 -6.13
N ASN A 303 -5.52 4.18 -7.31
CA ASN A 303 -6.24 3.93 -8.55
C ASN A 303 -5.26 3.96 -9.72
N PRO A 304 -5.47 3.23 -10.84
CA PRO A 304 -4.53 3.21 -11.97
C PRO A 304 -4.39 4.53 -12.72
N VAL A 305 -5.29 5.47 -12.55
CA VAL A 305 -5.25 6.80 -13.20
C VAL A 305 -4.51 7.80 -12.32
N THR A 306 -4.91 7.94 -11.04
CA THR A 306 -4.26 8.79 -10.04
C THR A 306 -4.48 8.21 -8.64
N GLY A 307 -3.60 8.53 -7.68
CA GLY A 307 -3.85 8.27 -6.27
C GLY A 307 -4.78 9.32 -5.67
N TYR A 308 -5.47 8.97 -4.59
CA TYR A 308 -6.41 9.85 -3.91
C TYR A 308 -6.11 9.92 -2.41
N VAL A 309 -6.64 10.96 -1.78
CA VAL A 309 -6.54 11.21 -0.34
C VAL A 309 -7.86 11.75 0.21
N THR A 310 -8.15 11.41 1.47
CA THR A 310 -9.24 11.97 2.25
C THR A 310 -8.89 11.92 3.74
N SER A 311 -9.67 12.57 4.58
CA SER A 311 -9.49 12.57 6.04
C SER A 311 -10.82 12.40 6.76
N SER A 312 -10.73 12.02 8.05
CA SER A 312 -11.85 11.77 8.95
C SER A 312 -11.49 12.18 10.36
N ASP A 313 -12.46 12.61 11.14
CA ASP A 313 -12.26 12.92 12.57
C ASP A 313 -12.52 11.68 13.47
N ASP A 314 -13.25 10.67 12.99
CA ASP A 314 -13.58 9.46 13.75
C ASP A 314 -12.92 8.16 13.19
N GLY A 315 -12.27 8.26 12.03
CA GLY A 315 -11.63 7.14 11.34
C GLY A 315 -12.61 6.21 10.59
N LEU A 316 -13.91 6.50 10.61
CA LEU A 316 -14.97 5.74 9.94
C LEU A 316 -15.65 6.56 8.84
N HIS A 317 -15.99 7.81 9.13
CA HIS A 317 -16.70 8.68 8.20
C HIS A 317 -15.74 9.67 7.54
N PHE A 318 -15.35 9.36 6.32
CA PHE A 318 -14.39 10.15 5.55
C PHE A 318 -15.07 11.21 4.69
N GLY A 319 -14.43 12.37 4.61
CA GLY A 319 -14.86 13.49 3.79
C GLY A 319 -14.64 13.25 2.28
N PRO A 320 -14.79 14.31 1.47
CA PRO A 320 -14.59 14.23 0.01
C PRO A 320 -13.21 13.71 -0.37
N ILE A 321 -13.18 12.81 -1.34
CA ILE A 321 -11.96 12.26 -1.91
C ILE A 321 -11.32 13.30 -2.84
N LYS A 322 -10.03 13.58 -2.67
CA LYS A 322 -9.24 14.48 -3.51
C LYS A 322 -8.15 13.71 -4.26
N PRO A 323 -7.86 14.02 -5.54
CA PRO A 323 -6.68 13.48 -6.19
C PRO A 323 -5.42 14.03 -5.54
N TRP A 324 -4.39 13.20 -5.42
CA TRP A 324 -3.10 13.66 -4.91
C TRP A 324 -2.47 14.70 -5.81
N LYS A 325 -2.06 15.81 -5.21
CA LYS A 325 -1.34 16.92 -5.85
C LYS A 325 -0.16 17.36 -4.99
N PHE A 326 0.76 18.05 -5.60
CA PHE A 326 1.71 18.89 -4.88
C PHE A 326 1.03 20.18 -4.42
N ASP A 327 1.67 20.88 -3.50
CA ASP A 327 1.21 22.18 -2.97
C ASP A 327 1.23 23.33 -4.01
N ASP A 328 1.93 23.14 -5.14
CA ASP A 328 1.88 24.02 -6.31
C ASP A 328 0.73 23.69 -7.28
N GLY A 329 -0.13 22.73 -6.94
CA GLY A 329 -1.29 22.33 -7.73
C GLY A 329 -1.01 21.29 -8.82
N ALA A 330 0.25 20.96 -9.11
CA ALA A 330 0.61 19.93 -10.08
C ALA A 330 0.21 18.53 -9.59
N GLU A 331 -0.12 17.64 -10.53
CA GLU A 331 -0.38 16.24 -10.21
C GLU A 331 0.84 15.58 -9.53
N LEU A 332 0.58 14.77 -8.51
CA LEU A 332 1.62 13.94 -7.89
C LEU A 332 2.10 12.81 -8.82
N GLY A 333 1.23 12.27 -9.66
CA GLY A 333 1.55 11.21 -10.63
C GLY A 333 1.74 9.82 -10.02
N ASN A 334 1.21 9.56 -8.83
CA ASN A 334 1.40 8.37 -8.00
C ASN A 334 0.35 7.25 -8.26
N SER A 335 0.13 6.86 -9.51
CA SER A 335 -1.02 6.02 -9.89
C SER A 335 -0.76 4.50 -9.91
N LYS A 336 0.48 4.03 -10.00
CA LYS A 336 0.78 2.65 -10.40
C LYS A 336 1.17 1.71 -9.27
N THR A 337 1.21 2.19 -8.02
CA THR A 337 1.44 1.40 -6.82
C THR A 337 0.69 2.01 -5.64
N GLN A 338 0.58 1.28 -4.51
CA GLN A 338 0.05 1.81 -3.27
C GLN A 338 0.92 2.98 -2.76
N GLN A 339 0.37 3.75 -1.85
CA GLN A 339 1.08 4.75 -1.08
C GLN A 339 0.95 4.38 0.39
N HIS A 340 1.99 4.69 1.19
CA HIS A 340 1.97 4.45 2.62
C HIS A 340 2.37 5.69 3.41
N TRP A 341 1.91 5.72 4.64
CA TRP A 341 2.14 6.80 5.57
C TRP A 341 3.32 6.52 6.49
N LEU A 342 4.03 7.57 6.85
CA LEU A 342 4.82 7.66 8.07
C LEU A 342 4.39 8.92 8.82
N ALA A 343 4.42 8.86 10.15
CA ALA A 343 4.15 10.00 11.01
C ALA A 343 5.36 10.29 11.91
N HIS A 344 5.62 11.57 12.07
CA HIS A 344 6.43 12.14 13.12
C HIS A 344 5.55 13.11 13.91
N ALA A 345 5.74 13.32 15.21
CA ALA A 345 4.90 14.21 16.02
C ALA A 345 4.68 15.59 15.39
N ARG A 346 5.68 16.10 14.64
CA ARG A 346 5.67 17.37 13.94
C ARG A 346 5.28 17.32 12.47
N GLY A 347 5.06 16.13 11.86
CA GLY A 347 4.77 16.06 10.45
C GLY A 347 4.22 14.72 9.97
N LEU A 348 3.30 14.79 9.03
CA LEU A 348 2.75 13.64 8.32
C LEU A 348 3.50 13.45 7.00
N PHE A 349 3.86 12.23 6.64
CA PHE A 349 4.63 11.91 5.44
C PHE A 349 3.94 10.87 4.58
N LEU A 350 4.06 11.04 3.27
CA LEU A 350 3.68 10.05 2.28
C LEU A 350 4.92 9.40 1.67
N VAL A 351 4.91 8.06 1.59
CA VAL A 351 5.88 7.27 0.83
C VAL A 351 5.21 6.81 -0.46
N TYR A 352 5.84 7.02 -1.61
CA TYR A 352 5.23 6.79 -2.92
C TYR A 352 6.25 6.65 -4.05
N THR A 353 5.77 6.15 -5.20
CA THR A 353 6.46 6.27 -6.49
C THR A 353 5.62 7.15 -7.41
N ARG A 354 6.21 7.81 -8.38
CA ARG A 354 5.51 8.70 -9.31
C ARG A 354 6.13 8.72 -10.70
N ARG A 355 5.33 9.11 -11.71
CA ARG A 355 5.82 9.49 -13.04
C ARG A 355 6.49 10.86 -13.01
N GLY A 356 7.16 11.23 -14.10
CA GLY A 356 7.82 12.54 -14.24
C GLY A 356 9.08 12.69 -13.36
N ALA A 357 9.77 11.58 -13.07
CA ALA A 357 11.00 11.53 -12.30
C ALA A 357 12.19 10.98 -13.13
N ASN A 358 12.22 11.30 -14.43
CA ASN A 358 13.15 10.71 -15.40
C ASN A 358 13.18 9.17 -15.34
N ASN A 359 12.00 8.56 -15.26
CA ASN A 359 11.81 7.14 -14.98
C ASN A 359 10.85 6.42 -15.96
N ASP A 360 10.66 6.96 -17.17
CA ASP A 360 9.79 6.35 -18.20
C ASP A 360 10.31 4.98 -18.67
N HIS A 361 11.59 4.71 -18.43
CA HIS A 361 12.22 3.42 -18.70
C HIS A 361 11.93 2.35 -17.63
N VAL A 362 11.38 2.75 -16.48
CA VAL A 362 10.99 1.84 -15.40
C VAL A 362 9.53 1.45 -15.55
N VAL A 363 9.25 0.14 -15.53
CA VAL A 363 7.89 -0.37 -15.65
C VAL A 363 6.98 0.22 -14.57
N ARG A 364 5.85 0.79 -15.01
CA ARG A 364 4.84 1.43 -14.15
C ARG A 364 5.38 2.62 -13.33
N HIS A 365 6.55 3.19 -13.68
CA HIS A 365 7.22 4.29 -12.95
C HIS A 365 7.45 3.96 -11.46
N ARG A 366 7.68 2.67 -11.12
CA ARG A 366 7.80 2.20 -9.74
C ARG A 366 9.21 2.34 -9.14
N ALA A 367 10.02 3.25 -9.66
CA ALA A 367 11.29 3.72 -9.10
C ALA A 367 11.59 5.13 -9.66
N PRO A 368 12.29 5.99 -8.90
CA PRO A 368 12.73 5.84 -7.51
C PRO A 368 11.57 5.81 -6.52
N LEU A 369 11.87 5.40 -5.26
CA LEU A 369 10.92 5.51 -4.15
C LEU A 369 11.14 6.83 -3.43
N PHE A 370 10.07 7.57 -3.18
CA PHE A 370 10.09 8.90 -2.59
C PHE A 370 9.44 8.92 -1.20
N ILE A 371 9.85 9.91 -0.40
CA ILE A 371 9.14 10.38 0.78
C ILE A 371 8.98 11.89 0.70
N ALA A 372 7.83 12.42 1.13
CA ALA A 372 7.62 13.85 1.27
C ALA A 372 6.62 14.14 2.39
N GLN A 373 6.75 15.33 2.99
CA GLN A 373 5.82 15.82 4.00
C GLN A 373 4.49 16.22 3.34
N VAL A 374 3.40 15.89 4.01
CA VAL A 374 2.04 16.20 3.60
C VAL A 374 1.51 17.36 4.41
N ASP A 375 0.85 18.30 3.77
CA ASP A 375 0.01 19.29 4.45
C ASP A 375 -1.33 18.63 4.84
N PRO A 376 -1.56 18.38 6.13
CA PRO A 376 -2.74 17.65 6.59
C PRO A 376 -4.03 18.46 6.44
N ALA A 377 -3.96 19.79 6.37
CA ALA A 377 -5.13 20.66 6.19
C ALA A 377 -5.53 20.76 4.71
N GLN A 378 -4.57 20.86 3.81
CA GLN A 378 -4.81 20.97 2.37
C GLN A 378 -4.93 19.60 1.69
N LEU A 379 -4.40 18.54 2.28
CA LEU A 379 -4.28 17.19 1.73
C LEU A 379 -3.46 17.19 0.42
N CYS A 380 -2.27 17.78 0.48
CA CYS A 380 -1.33 17.85 -0.64
C CYS A 380 0.10 17.58 -0.16
N VAL A 381 0.97 17.18 -1.09
CA VAL A 381 2.39 16.94 -0.82
C VAL A 381 3.16 18.25 -0.93
N ALA A 382 3.91 18.63 0.07
CA ALA A 382 4.82 19.78 0.04
C ALA A 382 6.03 19.44 -0.83
N ARG A 383 6.05 19.90 -2.10
CA ARG A 383 7.05 19.55 -3.12
C ARG A 383 8.49 19.76 -2.66
N ARG A 384 8.75 20.85 -1.94
CA ARG A 384 10.09 21.21 -1.43
C ARG A 384 10.67 20.22 -0.44
N THR A 385 9.84 19.34 0.12
CA THR A 385 10.23 18.32 1.10
C THR A 385 10.44 16.94 0.46
N GLU A 386 10.18 16.80 -0.85
CA GLU A 386 10.35 15.52 -1.56
C GLU A 386 11.82 15.08 -1.54
N ARG A 387 12.06 13.84 -1.12
CA ARG A 387 13.38 13.21 -1.13
C ARG A 387 13.30 11.80 -1.66
N ILE A 388 14.35 11.35 -2.31
CA ILE A 388 14.51 9.96 -2.74
C ILE A 388 14.92 9.14 -1.51
N LEU A 389 14.13 8.12 -1.18
CA LEU A 389 14.47 7.11 -0.19
C LEU A 389 15.40 6.05 -0.79
N ILE A 390 15.03 5.53 -1.95
CA ILE A 390 15.81 4.52 -2.66
C ILE A 390 15.90 4.95 -4.13
N PRO A 391 17.12 5.10 -4.66
CA PRO A 391 17.32 5.52 -6.05
C PRO A 391 16.83 4.46 -7.05
N ASN A 392 16.67 4.87 -8.30
CA ASN A 392 16.32 3.98 -9.39
C ASN A 392 17.56 3.15 -9.82
N HIS A 393 17.43 1.84 -9.76
CA HIS A 393 18.42 0.88 -10.26
C HIS A 393 17.91 0.08 -11.46
N GLY A 394 16.81 0.53 -12.09
CA GLY A 394 16.23 -0.10 -13.28
C GLY A 394 15.10 -1.08 -12.98
N ALA A 395 15.04 -1.70 -11.81
CA ALA A 395 13.91 -2.54 -11.43
C ALA A 395 12.79 -1.72 -10.78
N PRO A 396 11.51 -2.08 -10.99
CA PRO A 396 10.41 -1.50 -10.23
C PRO A 396 10.51 -1.85 -8.74
N MET A 397 10.17 -0.91 -7.88
CA MET A 397 10.14 -1.03 -6.42
C MET A 397 8.72 -0.71 -5.89
N GLY A 398 7.73 -1.43 -6.36
CA GLY A 398 6.36 -1.34 -5.82
C GLY A 398 6.16 -2.25 -4.60
N ASN A 399 4.97 -2.13 -3.98
CA ASN A 399 4.54 -3.02 -2.90
C ASN A 399 5.44 -2.97 -1.65
N PHE A 400 5.89 -1.78 -1.30
CA PHE A 400 6.71 -1.50 -0.13
C PHE A 400 5.89 -1.51 1.17
N GLY A 401 6.58 -1.53 2.31
CA GLY A 401 6.04 -1.30 3.66
C GLY A 401 6.61 -0.03 4.28
N ALA A 402 5.90 0.54 5.25
CA ALA A 402 6.36 1.69 6.02
C ALA A 402 5.96 1.52 7.48
N THR A 403 6.91 1.62 8.42
CA THR A 403 6.71 1.28 9.83
C THR A 403 7.60 2.14 10.72
N GLN A 404 7.05 2.73 11.78
CA GLN A 404 7.82 3.35 12.85
C GLN A 404 8.50 2.25 13.68
N ILE A 405 9.80 2.36 13.89
CA ILE A 405 10.59 1.36 14.65
C ILE A 405 10.84 1.82 16.07
N THR A 406 11.37 3.03 16.22
CA THR A 406 11.59 3.69 17.51
C THR A 406 11.16 5.15 17.42
N GLU A 407 11.28 5.90 18.49
CA GLU A 407 11.08 7.35 18.45
C GLU A 407 12.06 8.08 17.51
N ASN A 408 13.21 7.49 17.22
CA ASN A 408 14.26 8.11 16.40
C ASN A 408 14.30 7.57 14.97
N GLU A 409 13.54 6.51 14.66
CA GLU A 409 13.73 5.78 13.41
C GLU A 409 12.43 5.17 12.87
N SER A 410 12.21 5.35 11.57
CA SER A 410 11.18 4.64 10.80
C SER A 410 11.81 3.90 9.63
N TRP A 411 11.25 2.76 9.26
CA TRP A 411 11.72 1.96 8.12
C TRP A 411 10.73 1.97 6.97
N VAL A 412 11.29 2.03 5.76
CA VAL A 412 10.57 1.71 4.52
C VAL A 412 11.25 0.50 3.89
N THR A 413 10.48 -0.57 3.73
CA THR A 413 10.98 -1.86 3.23
C THR A 413 10.46 -2.14 1.83
N VAL A 414 11.33 -2.53 0.90
CA VAL A 414 10.95 -2.80 -0.49
C VAL A 414 11.92 -3.77 -1.15
N SER A 415 11.44 -4.51 -2.17
CA SER A 415 12.29 -5.35 -3.02
C SER A 415 12.31 -4.85 -4.46
N GLU A 416 13.41 -5.08 -5.16
CA GLU A 416 13.53 -4.96 -6.60
C GLU A 416 12.76 -6.11 -7.27
N LEU A 417 11.77 -5.77 -8.09
CA LEU A 417 11.02 -6.75 -8.88
C LEU A 417 11.82 -7.13 -10.13
N MET A 418 12.26 -8.38 -10.19
CA MET A 418 13.15 -8.90 -11.23
C MET A 418 12.38 -9.67 -12.31
N TRP A 419 11.38 -9.04 -12.92
CA TRP A 419 10.53 -9.68 -13.91
C TRP A 419 11.27 -10.03 -15.21
N PRO A 420 11.03 -11.22 -15.81
CA PRO A 420 11.78 -11.70 -16.98
C PRO A 420 11.72 -10.75 -18.16
N THR A 421 10.57 -10.15 -18.43
CA THR A 421 10.34 -9.30 -19.62
C THR A 421 11.24 -8.06 -19.70
N TYR A 422 11.80 -7.60 -18.57
CA TYR A 422 12.72 -6.45 -18.54
C TYR A 422 13.98 -6.68 -17.70
N LEU A 423 14.19 -7.92 -17.24
CA LEU A 423 15.30 -8.31 -16.37
C LEU A 423 16.67 -7.87 -16.92
N ALA A 424 16.95 -8.17 -18.18
CA ALA A 424 18.22 -7.80 -18.81
C ALA A 424 18.44 -6.29 -18.85
N LYS A 425 17.39 -5.50 -19.08
CA LYS A 425 17.45 -4.03 -19.04
C LYS A 425 17.66 -3.51 -17.62
N ALA A 426 16.96 -4.07 -16.65
CA ALA A 426 17.09 -3.70 -15.26
C ALA A 426 18.50 -3.98 -14.72
N ARG A 427 19.08 -5.15 -15.01
CA ARG A 427 20.46 -5.52 -14.64
C ARG A 427 21.51 -4.55 -15.21
N LYS A 428 21.33 -4.12 -16.48
CA LYS A 428 22.21 -3.12 -17.10
C LYS A 428 22.19 -1.76 -16.38
N GLN A 429 21.14 -1.47 -15.64
CA GLN A 429 20.96 -0.26 -14.85
C GLN A 429 21.34 -0.44 -13.38
N GLY A 430 21.79 -1.64 -12.98
CA GLY A 430 22.31 -1.93 -11.65
C GLY A 430 21.34 -2.66 -10.73
N ALA A 431 20.19 -3.13 -11.21
CA ALA A 431 19.31 -4.01 -10.43
C ALA A 431 19.98 -5.36 -10.16
N ALA A 432 19.81 -5.88 -8.96
CA ALA A 432 20.46 -7.12 -8.51
C ALA A 432 19.57 -7.96 -7.57
N GLY A 433 18.24 -7.80 -7.64
CA GLY A 433 17.30 -8.54 -6.82
C GLY A 433 17.43 -8.27 -5.33
N ARG A 434 17.64 -7.02 -4.96
CA ARG A 434 17.86 -6.59 -3.57
C ARG A 434 16.53 -6.39 -2.85
N THR A 435 16.53 -6.74 -1.57
CA THR A 435 15.52 -6.31 -0.60
C THR A 435 16.17 -5.27 0.31
N PHE A 436 15.56 -4.10 0.36
CA PHE A 436 16.07 -2.93 1.07
C PHE A 436 15.29 -2.64 2.34
N VAL A 437 16.00 -2.08 3.31
CA VAL A 437 15.45 -1.29 4.41
C VAL A 437 16.00 0.13 4.27
N ALA A 438 15.15 1.07 3.88
CA ALA A 438 15.49 2.49 3.95
C ALA A 438 15.11 3.00 5.34
N ARG A 439 16.12 3.37 6.11
CA ARG A 439 15.97 3.92 7.46
C ARG A 439 15.81 5.43 7.35
N VAL A 440 14.69 5.93 7.85
CA VAL A 440 14.43 7.35 8.06
C VAL A 440 14.84 7.67 9.47
N MET A 441 16.00 8.29 9.63
CA MET A 441 16.58 8.68 10.92
C MET A 441 16.13 10.10 11.24
N TRP A 442 15.20 10.23 12.16
CA TRP A 442 14.67 11.54 12.55
C TRP A 442 15.71 12.40 13.25
N ALA A 443 15.80 13.68 12.90
CA ALA A 443 16.73 14.63 13.53
C ALA A 443 16.34 14.94 15.00
N GLU A 444 15.04 14.80 15.31
CA GLU A 444 14.48 14.92 16.65
C GLU A 444 13.63 13.70 16.98
N PRO A 445 13.52 13.27 18.25
CA PRO A 445 12.67 12.16 18.63
C PRO A 445 11.20 12.38 18.28
N ASN A 446 10.54 11.36 17.79
CA ASN A 446 9.13 11.30 17.47
C ASN A 446 8.31 11.04 18.76
N ARG A 447 8.04 12.09 19.54
CA ARG A 447 7.35 12.06 20.85
C ARG A 447 6.11 12.93 20.86
#